data_b1f2910660b9200e7eb35a1f6c195ea2
#
_entry.id   b1f2910660b9200e7eb35a1f6c195ea2
#
_cell.length_a   1.000
_cell.length_b   1.000
_cell.length_c   1.000
_cell.angle_alpha   90.00
_cell.angle_beta   90.00
_cell.angle_gamma   90.00
#
_symmetry.space_group_name_H-M   'P 1'
#
loop_
_entity.id
_entity.type
_entity.pdbx_description
1 polymer ?
#
loop_
_entity_poly.entity_id
_entity_poly.type
_entity_poly.pdbx_seq_one_letter_code
_entity_poly.pdbx_strand_id
1 'polypeptide(L)'
;LIKQTLTKYRNQLIMQQQRTFYNNILPLNTEEHKDLRLKIDNNFSIFSNTNALPIAGVEFIEASREHAIAFINYQDEGVIPVYILGLRDNENLLLDDNNNWKYRYVPAFVRRYPYIMVEPDKDGKSVVCIDADYEGINDPKGELIFTQKDGETKPTPQLEAAMDMLKDFNAQLTRTREFTKRLEEYDLLKEISPQINLADGREFSIGGIYTIDEEKLLKLEDEKALTLYRSGEMAWIYNHLASISNLIRLAEHLPADAKGTPKKTKAVKKKKVAKKVA
;
A
#
# COMPACT_ATOMS: atom_id res chain seq x y z
N LEU A 1 19.43 25.70 -0.47
CA LEU A 1 19.65 24.91 -1.71
C LEU A 1 19.55 23.39 -1.43
N ILE A 2 20.32 22.83 -0.47
CA ILE A 2 20.31 21.37 -0.20
C ILE A 2 18.94 20.87 0.29
N LYS A 3 18.23 21.59 1.17
CA LYS A 3 16.87 21.25 1.60
C LYS A 3 15.84 21.28 0.45
N GLN A 4 15.94 22.23 -0.45
CA GLN A 4 15.05 22.34 -1.63
C GLN A 4 15.31 21.21 -2.63
N THR A 5 16.56 20.79 -2.81
CA THR A 5 16.92 19.68 -3.68
C THR A 5 16.41 18.35 -3.12
N LEU A 6 16.55 18.10 -1.81
CA LEU A 6 16.04 16.90 -1.15
C LEU A 6 14.50 16.80 -1.22
N THR A 7 13.78 17.92 -1.05
CA THR A 7 12.33 17.95 -1.20
C THR A 7 11.91 17.63 -2.63
N LYS A 8 12.63 18.13 -3.65
CA LYS A 8 12.35 17.85 -5.06
C LYS A 8 12.55 16.39 -5.42
N TYR A 9 13.63 15.76 -4.93
CA TYR A 9 13.86 14.30 -5.12
C TYR A 9 12.83 13.47 -4.36
N ARG A 10 12.48 13.86 -3.14
CA ARG A 10 11.46 13.20 -2.33
C ARG A 10 10.08 13.21 -3.02
N ASN A 11 9.67 14.33 -3.60
CA ASN A 11 8.39 14.44 -4.33
C ASN A 11 8.42 13.66 -5.66
N GLN A 12 9.58 13.58 -6.34
CA GLN A 12 9.73 12.75 -7.54
C GLN A 12 9.57 11.24 -7.25
N LEU A 13 10.07 10.75 -6.11
CA LEU A 13 9.98 9.35 -5.70
C LEU A 13 8.55 8.94 -5.34
N ILE A 14 7.82 9.79 -4.60
CA ILE A 14 6.38 9.59 -4.30
C ILE A 14 5.58 9.50 -5.61
N MET A 15 5.90 10.35 -6.58
CA MET A 15 5.29 10.34 -7.92
C MET A 15 5.61 9.05 -8.69
N GLN A 16 6.79 8.49 -8.50
CA GLN A 16 7.21 7.27 -9.19
C GLN A 16 6.45 6.03 -8.70
N GLN A 17 6.22 5.90 -7.40
CA GLN A 17 5.40 4.83 -6.80
C GLN A 17 3.93 4.93 -7.22
N GLN A 18 3.39 6.15 -7.25
CA GLN A 18 2.02 6.39 -7.67
C GLN A 18 1.83 6.16 -9.19
N ARG A 19 2.85 6.42 -10.00
CA ARG A 19 2.84 6.21 -11.44
C ARG A 19 2.88 4.74 -11.88
N THR A 20 3.31 3.82 -11.02
CA THR A 20 3.44 2.39 -11.37
C THR A 20 2.10 1.76 -11.77
N PHE A 21 0.99 2.27 -11.24
CA PHE A 21 -0.36 1.76 -11.50
C PHE A 21 -1.18 2.60 -12.48
N TYR A 22 -0.74 3.80 -12.84
CA TYR A 22 -1.46 4.71 -13.73
C TYR A 22 -0.75 4.74 -15.08
N ASN A 23 -1.49 4.48 -16.14
CA ASN A 23 -0.91 4.42 -17.49
C ASN A 23 -0.71 5.82 -18.09
N ASN A 24 -1.69 6.71 -17.91
CA ASN A 24 -1.72 8.01 -18.56
C ASN A 24 -2.30 9.08 -17.63
N ILE A 25 -1.44 9.66 -16.78
CA ILE A 25 -1.87 10.66 -15.78
C ILE A 25 -2.12 12.01 -16.46
N LEU A 26 -3.38 12.47 -16.42
CA LEU A 26 -3.84 13.72 -16.99
C LEU A 26 -4.32 14.67 -15.89
N PRO A 27 -3.75 15.89 -15.73
CA PRO A 27 -4.26 16.91 -14.83
C PRO A 27 -5.68 17.32 -15.20
N LEU A 28 -6.59 17.33 -14.23
CA LEU A 28 -7.95 17.81 -14.48
C LEU A 28 -7.98 19.34 -14.64
N ASN A 29 -8.63 19.78 -15.69
CA ASN A 29 -8.76 21.19 -16.07
C ASN A 29 -10.23 21.50 -16.39
N THR A 30 -10.77 22.55 -15.81
CA THR A 30 -12.18 22.95 -15.95
C THR A 30 -12.56 23.43 -17.35
N GLU A 31 -11.58 23.85 -18.16
CA GLU A 31 -11.83 24.30 -19.54
C GLU A 31 -11.82 23.12 -20.52
N GLU A 32 -10.83 22.24 -20.41
CA GLU A 32 -10.61 21.12 -21.33
C GLU A 32 -11.51 19.93 -21.01
N HIS A 33 -11.87 19.74 -19.72
CA HIS A 33 -12.57 18.54 -19.23
C HIS A 33 -14.03 18.84 -18.79
N LYS A 34 -14.58 20.01 -19.14
CA LYS A 34 -15.94 20.42 -18.75
C LYS A 34 -17.05 19.42 -19.14
N ASP A 35 -16.86 18.71 -20.23
CA ASP A 35 -17.80 17.75 -20.75
C ASP A 35 -17.39 16.29 -20.49
N LEU A 36 -16.32 16.07 -19.70
CA LEU A 36 -15.81 14.74 -19.39
C LEU A 36 -16.82 13.98 -18.53
N ARG A 37 -17.17 12.79 -19.01
CA ARG A 37 -18.02 11.85 -18.30
C ARG A 37 -17.19 10.73 -17.71
N LEU A 38 -17.55 10.27 -16.52
CA LEU A 38 -16.87 9.20 -15.83
C LEU A 38 -17.89 8.20 -15.29
N LYS A 39 -17.71 6.96 -15.65
CA LYS A 39 -18.42 5.83 -15.04
C LYS A 39 -17.42 5.08 -14.16
N ILE A 40 -17.59 5.16 -12.85
CA ILE A 40 -16.82 4.35 -11.90
C ILE A 40 -17.43 2.96 -11.87
N ASP A 41 -16.60 1.94 -12.01
CA ASP A 41 -16.95 0.54 -11.83
C ASP A 41 -16.05 -0.10 -10.76
N ASN A 42 -16.31 -1.38 -10.46
CA ASN A 42 -15.56 -2.14 -9.48
C ASN A 42 -14.48 -3.04 -10.14
N ASN A 43 -14.07 -2.72 -11.36
CA ASN A 43 -13.02 -3.45 -12.04
C ASN A 43 -11.64 -2.95 -11.56
N PHE A 44 -10.97 -3.79 -10.80
CA PHE A 44 -9.63 -3.50 -10.24
C PHE A 44 -8.52 -4.26 -10.96
N SER A 45 -8.70 -4.58 -12.24
CA SER A 45 -7.72 -5.32 -13.07
C SER A 45 -6.33 -4.71 -13.08
N ILE A 46 -6.23 -3.38 -12.96
CA ILE A 46 -4.96 -2.65 -12.86
C ILE A 46 -4.09 -3.12 -11.68
N PHE A 47 -4.69 -3.69 -10.64
CA PHE A 47 -4.00 -4.23 -9.47
C PHE A 47 -3.80 -5.75 -9.52
N SER A 48 -4.15 -6.42 -10.63
CA SER A 48 -4.08 -7.89 -10.73
C SER A 48 -2.65 -8.46 -10.61
N ASN A 49 -1.67 -7.70 -11.06
CA ASN A 49 -0.27 -8.11 -11.11
C ASN A 49 0.57 -7.51 -9.97
N THR A 50 -0.03 -7.28 -8.80
CA THR A 50 0.71 -6.78 -7.63
C THR A 50 0.41 -7.61 -6.38
N ASN A 51 1.43 -7.92 -5.60
CA ASN A 51 1.32 -8.70 -4.38
C ASN A 51 1.30 -7.85 -3.11
N ALA A 52 1.50 -6.53 -3.21
CA ALA A 52 1.46 -5.62 -2.08
C ALA A 52 1.05 -4.21 -2.52
N LEU A 53 0.31 -3.50 -1.67
CA LEU A 53 -0.06 -2.09 -1.87
C LEU A 53 0.19 -1.28 -0.60
N PRO A 54 0.60 -0.01 -0.71
CA PRO A 54 0.73 0.88 0.44
C PRO A 54 -0.60 1.03 1.19
N ILE A 55 -0.51 1.12 2.52
CA ILE A 55 -1.67 1.32 3.40
C ILE A 55 -1.37 2.45 4.39
N ALA A 56 -2.36 3.30 4.66
CA ALA A 56 -2.25 4.29 5.71
C ALA A 56 -2.56 3.68 7.10
N GLY A 57 -1.87 4.15 8.15
CA GLY A 57 -2.00 3.59 9.50
C GLY A 57 -3.43 3.61 10.04
N VAL A 58 -4.24 4.61 9.67
CA VAL A 58 -5.66 4.68 10.06
C VAL A 58 -6.52 3.54 9.52
N GLU A 59 -6.06 2.89 8.45
CA GLU A 59 -6.75 1.76 7.82
C GLU A 59 -6.46 0.43 8.54
N PHE A 60 -5.43 0.36 9.41
CA PHE A 60 -4.99 -0.89 10.03
C PHE A 60 -6.11 -1.60 10.78
N ILE A 61 -7.00 -0.87 11.44
CA ILE A 61 -8.10 -1.42 12.22
C ILE A 61 -9.07 -2.22 11.34
N GLU A 62 -9.47 -1.67 10.22
CA GLU A 62 -10.38 -2.36 9.30
C GLU A 62 -9.65 -3.45 8.49
N ALA A 63 -8.45 -3.13 8.01
CA ALA A 63 -7.63 -4.04 7.23
C ALA A 63 -7.26 -5.31 8.00
N SER A 64 -6.87 -5.19 9.27
CA SER A 64 -6.40 -6.31 10.09
C SER A 64 -7.44 -7.41 10.30
N ARG A 65 -8.71 -7.12 10.11
CA ARG A 65 -9.80 -8.09 10.27
C ARG A 65 -9.79 -9.18 9.20
N GLU A 66 -9.30 -8.84 8.02
CA GLU A 66 -9.42 -9.68 6.83
C GLU A 66 -8.06 -10.01 6.19
N HIS A 67 -7.05 -9.14 6.38
CA HIS A 67 -5.81 -9.19 5.61
C HIS A 67 -4.58 -8.98 6.46
N ALA A 68 -3.45 -9.49 5.96
CA ALA A 68 -2.15 -9.25 6.57
C ALA A 68 -1.61 -7.88 6.18
N ILE A 69 -1.13 -7.16 7.19
CA ILE A 69 -0.38 -5.93 7.06
C ILE A 69 1.07 -6.26 7.43
N ALA A 70 2.01 -5.86 6.61
CA ALA A 70 3.43 -6.00 6.90
C ALA A 70 4.14 -4.68 6.62
N PHE A 71 5.41 -4.60 6.99
CA PHE A 71 6.27 -3.49 6.57
C PHE A 71 7.29 -4.00 5.56
N ILE A 72 7.63 -3.17 4.58
CA ILE A 72 8.69 -3.44 3.62
C ILE A 72 9.67 -2.28 3.57
N ASN A 73 10.93 -2.58 3.29
CA ASN A 73 11.89 -1.52 2.97
C ASN A 73 11.71 -1.16 1.49
N TYR A 74 11.30 0.08 1.25
CA TYR A 74 10.98 0.53 -0.09
C TYR A 74 11.97 1.59 -0.56
N GLN A 75 12.99 1.14 -1.26
CA GLN A 75 14.03 1.99 -1.87
C GLN A 75 14.51 3.12 -0.93
N ASP A 76 14.52 4.36 -1.43
CA ASP A 76 14.97 5.54 -0.68
C ASP A 76 13.89 6.14 0.25
N GLU A 77 12.69 5.55 0.31
CA GLU A 77 11.61 6.02 1.18
C GLU A 77 11.69 5.46 2.60
N GLY A 78 12.56 4.47 2.83
CA GLY A 78 12.64 3.74 4.09
C GLY A 78 11.53 2.71 4.24
N VAL A 79 11.16 2.40 5.48
CA VAL A 79 10.14 1.40 5.76
C VAL A 79 8.74 1.96 5.58
N ILE A 80 7.91 1.26 4.83
CA ILE A 80 6.48 1.59 4.62
C ILE A 80 5.59 0.40 4.97
N PRO A 81 4.38 0.63 5.51
CA PRO A 81 3.41 -0.43 5.71
C PRO A 81 2.70 -0.76 4.39
N VAL A 82 2.45 -2.04 4.19
CA VAL A 82 1.79 -2.56 3.00
C VAL A 82 0.70 -3.57 3.35
N TYR A 83 -0.30 -3.59 2.52
CA TYR A 83 -1.30 -4.64 2.40
C TYR A 83 -0.72 -5.80 1.61
N ILE A 84 -0.75 -7.00 2.13
CA ILE A 84 -0.28 -8.19 1.40
C ILE A 84 -1.45 -8.75 0.59
N LEU A 85 -1.30 -8.76 -0.73
CA LEU A 85 -2.33 -9.19 -1.68
C LEU A 85 -2.05 -10.57 -2.27
N GLY A 86 -0.79 -10.99 -2.28
CA GLY A 86 -0.34 -12.26 -2.83
C GLY A 86 0.91 -12.78 -2.15
N LEU A 87 1.19 -14.06 -2.31
CA LEU A 87 2.36 -14.72 -1.73
C LEU A 87 3.52 -14.83 -2.73
N ARG A 88 3.28 -14.51 -3.99
CA ARG A 88 4.24 -14.58 -5.10
C ARG A 88 4.27 -13.24 -5.83
N ASP A 89 5.32 -13.03 -6.59
CA ASP A 89 5.42 -11.87 -7.47
C ASP A 89 4.32 -11.89 -8.52
N ASN A 90 3.81 -10.71 -8.89
CA ASN A 90 2.76 -10.52 -9.89
C ASN A 90 1.46 -11.30 -9.58
N GLU A 91 1.08 -11.40 -8.32
CA GLU A 91 -0.10 -12.11 -7.88
C GLU A 91 -0.98 -11.27 -6.96
N ASN A 92 -2.27 -11.19 -7.26
CA ASN A 92 -3.28 -10.64 -6.38
C ASN A 92 -4.38 -11.69 -6.13
N LEU A 93 -4.40 -12.25 -4.95
CA LEU A 93 -5.37 -13.27 -4.52
C LEU A 93 -6.68 -12.67 -4.01
N LEU A 94 -6.76 -11.35 -3.89
CA LEU A 94 -7.92 -10.64 -3.35
C LEU A 94 -8.91 -10.19 -4.43
N LEU A 95 -8.62 -10.46 -5.70
CA LEU A 95 -9.54 -10.24 -6.82
C LEU A 95 -10.23 -11.55 -7.22
N ASP A 96 -11.50 -11.44 -7.61
CA ASP A 96 -12.23 -12.54 -8.25
C ASP A 96 -11.90 -12.63 -9.75
N ASP A 97 -12.50 -13.60 -10.44
CA ASP A 97 -12.29 -13.84 -11.88
C ASP A 97 -12.75 -12.66 -12.76
N ASN A 98 -13.58 -11.77 -12.23
CA ASN A 98 -14.06 -10.55 -12.89
C ASN A 98 -13.28 -9.31 -12.45
N ASN A 99 -12.17 -9.48 -11.73
CA ASN A 99 -11.36 -8.42 -11.13
C ASN A 99 -12.09 -7.56 -10.10
N ASN A 100 -13.17 -8.04 -9.48
CA ASN A 100 -13.77 -7.37 -8.33
C ASN A 100 -13.01 -7.71 -7.05
N TRP A 101 -13.02 -6.79 -6.10
CA TRP A 101 -12.46 -7.03 -4.77
C TRP A 101 -13.32 -8.02 -3.99
N LYS A 102 -12.72 -9.13 -3.52
CA LYS A 102 -13.44 -10.23 -2.82
C LYS A 102 -13.93 -9.88 -1.42
N TYR A 103 -13.35 -8.87 -0.81
CA TYR A 103 -13.52 -8.58 0.60
C TYR A 103 -14.31 -7.29 0.83
N ARG A 104 -14.83 -7.14 2.05
CA ARG A 104 -15.63 -5.98 2.40
C ARG A 104 -14.82 -4.69 2.41
N TYR A 105 -13.60 -4.75 2.94
CA TYR A 105 -12.74 -3.59 3.02
C TYR A 105 -11.88 -3.45 1.76
N VAL A 106 -12.06 -2.36 1.05
CA VAL A 106 -11.21 -1.98 -0.11
C VAL A 106 -10.25 -0.89 0.34
N PRO A 107 -8.92 -1.07 0.24
CA PRO A 107 -7.95 -0.05 0.66
C PRO A 107 -8.16 1.31 -0.01
N ALA A 108 -7.87 2.40 0.69
CA ALA A 108 -8.00 3.75 0.13
C ALA A 108 -7.11 3.93 -1.11
N PHE A 109 -5.95 3.28 -1.14
CA PHE A 109 -5.08 3.26 -2.31
C PHE A 109 -5.78 2.70 -3.56
N VAL A 110 -6.63 1.69 -3.42
CA VAL A 110 -7.41 1.09 -4.51
C VAL A 110 -8.62 1.96 -4.84
N ARG A 111 -9.37 2.41 -3.81
CA ARG A 111 -10.60 3.19 -3.98
C ARG A 111 -10.40 4.54 -4.66
N ARG A 112 -9.21 5.12 -4.57
CA ARG A 112 -8.91 6.41 -5.22
C ARG A 112 -8.84 6.32 -6.74
N TYR A 113 -8.58 5.12 -7.30
CA TYR A 113 -8.50 4.93 -8.74
C TYR A 113 -9.87 5.22 -9.40
N PRO A 114 -9.92 5.94 -10.51
CA PRO A 114 -8.82 6.38 -11.38
C PRO A 114 -8.20 7.74 -11.01
N TYR A 115 -8.59 8.34 -9.91
CA TYR A 115 -8.06 9.65 -9.52
C TYR A 115 -6.74 9.52 -8.76
N ILE A 116 -5.90 10.55 -8.89
CA ILE A 116 -4.68 10.71 -8.13
C ILE A 116 -4.44 12.20 -7.84
N MET A 117 -3.95 12.50 -6.65
CA MET A 117 -3.50 13.85 -6.32
C MET A 117 -1.98 13.91 -6.43
N VAL A 118 -1.50 14.78 -7.28
CA VAL A 118 -0.08 15.05 -7.46
C VAL A 118 0.28 16.26 -6.59
N GLU A 119 1.32 16.12 -5.77
CA GLU A 119 1.81 17.23 -4.96
C GLU A 119 2.31 18.37 -5.87
N PRO A 120 2.25 19.60 -5.35
CA PRO A 120 2.28 20.76 -6.20
C PRO A 120 3.64 21.01 -6.86
N ASP A 121 3.54 21.76 -7.94
CA ASP A 121 4.64 22.48 -8.53
C ASP A 121 5.10 23.64 -7.60
N LYS A 122 5.84 24.55 -8.15
CA LYS A 122 6.51 25.66 -7.43
C LYS A 122 5.60 26.56 -6.60
N ASP A 123 4.29 26.52 -6.85
CA ASP A 123 3.29 27.43 -6.25
C ASP A 123 2.50 26.82 -5.07
N GLY A 124 2.82 25.59 -4.67
CA GLY A 124 2.26 24.96 -3.47
C GLY A 124 0.83 24.44 -3.61
N LYS A 125 0.26 24.30 -4.82
CA LYS A 125 -1.10 23.80 -5.03
C LYS A 125 -1.08 22.35 -5.51
N SER A 126 -1.75 21.47 -4.80
CA SER A 126 -1.97 20.08 -5.24
C SER A 126 -2.89 20.05 -6.46
N VAL A 127 -2.55 19.22 -7.44
CA VAL A 127 -3.33 19.04 -8.66
C VAL A 127 -3.98 17.68 -8.66
N VAL A 128 -5.29 17.63 -8.87
CA VAL A 128 -6.01 16.39 -9.07
C VAL A 128 -5.86 15.97 -10.52
N CYS A 129 -5.42 14.73 -10.71
CA CYS A 129 -5.25 14.10 -12.00
C CYS A 129 -6.17 12.87 -12.10
N ILE A 130 -6.35 12.39 -13.30
CA ILE A 130 -7.08 11.17 -13.62
C ILE A 130 -6.24 10.31 -14.56
N ASP A 131 -6.40 8.99 -14.48
CA ASP A 131 -5.84 8.09 -15.49
C ASP A 131 -6.69 8.17 -16.75
N ALA A 132 -6.17 8.78 -17.81
CA ALA A 132 -6.89 8.98 -19.06
C ALA A 132 -7.16 7.66 -19.82
N ASP A 133 -6.45 6.59 -19.48
CA ASP A 133 -6.65 5.25 -20.05
C ASP A 133 -7.68 4.42 -19.26
N TYR A 134 -8.31 5.01 -18.23
CA TYR A 134 -9.40 4.34 -17.52
C TYR A 134 -10.61 4.09 -18.42
N GLU A 135 -11.07 2.84 -18.47
CA GLU A 135 -12.14 2.40 -19.41
C GLU A 135 -13.47 3.15 -19.25
N GLY A 136 -13.73 3.68 -18.04
CA GLY A 136 -14.94 4.45 -17.75
C GLY A 136 -14.90 5.91 -18.19
N ILE A 137 -13.81 6.39 -18.78
CA ILE A 137 -13.71 7.76 -19.30
C ILE A 137 -14.53 7.89 -20.58
N ASN A 138 -15.34 8.95 -20.64
CA ASN A 138 -16.27 9.24 -21.74
C ASN A 138 -17.31 8.14 -22.03
N ASP A 139 -17.56 7.24 -21.05
CA ASP A 139 -18.66 6.30 -21.14
C ASP A 139 -20.00 7.09 -21.22
N PRO A 140 -20.86 6.83 -22.21
CA PRO A 140 -22.15 7.52 -22.35
C PRO A 140 -23.06 7.39 -21.13
N LYS A 141 -22.89 6.35 -20.32
CA LYS A 141 -23.61 6.11 -19.06
C LYS A 141 -22.92 6.76 -17.86
N GLY A 142 -21.74 7.35 -18.06
CA GLY A 142 -21.01 8.04 -17.02
C GLY A 142 -21.65 9.38 -16.66
N GLU A 143 -21.38 9.83 -15.44
CA GLU A 143 -21.80 11.14 -14.97
C GLU A 143 -20.74 12.20 -15.34
N LEU A 144 -21.20 13.45 -15.55
CA LEU A 144 -20.27 14.56 -15.73
C LEU A 144 -19.49 14.78 -14.42
N ILE A 145 -18.19 15.00 -14.52
CA ILE A 145 -17.35 15.34 -13.37
C ILE A 145 -17.31 16.84 -13.09
N PHE A 146 -17.72 17.66 -14.06
CA PHE A 146 -17.92 19.10 -13.91
C PHE A 146 -19.34 19.49 -14.23
N THR A 147 -19.81 20.57 -13.62
CA THR A 147 -21.11 21.18 -13.87
C THR A 147 -20.97 22.66 -14.16
N GLN A 148 -21.85 23.22 -14.97
CA GLN A 148 -21.92 24.66 -15.21
C GLN A 148 -22.94 25.28 -14.26
N LYS A 149 -22.52 26.20 -13.42
CA LYS A 149 -23.39 26.94 -12.50
C LYS A 149 -22.98 28.42 -12.49
N ASP A 150 -23.95 29.29 -12.73
CA ASP A 150 -23.76 30.75 -12.73
C ASP A 150 -22.67 31.23 -13.71
N GLY A 151 -22.50 30.52 -14.84
CA GLY A 151 -21.48 30.83 -15.85
C GLY A 151 -20.06 30.32 -15.52
N GLU A 152 -19.89 29.63 -14.38
CA GLU A 152 -18.63 29.05 -13.96
C GLU A 152 -18.68 27.52 -14.05
N THR A 153 -17.56 26.90 -14.48
CA THR A 153 -17.40 25.45 -14.43
C THR A 153 -16.88 25.04 -13.05
N LYS A 154 -17.66 24.19 -12.35
CA LYS A 154 -17.34 23.73 -10.98
C LYS A 154 -17.31 22.20 -10.92
N PRO A 155 -16.54 21.60 -10.02
CA PRO A 155 -16.59 20.17 -9.77
C PRO A 155 -18.03 19.76 -9.38
N THR A 156 -18.44 18.57 -9.79
CA THR A 156 -19.66 17.95 -9.28
C THR A 156 -19.43 17.42 -7.87
N PRO A 157 -20.50 17.13 -7.09
CA PRO A 157 -20.36 16.52 -5.76
C PRO A 157 -19.56 15.21 -5.78
N GLN A 158 -19.61 14.43 -6.86
CA GLN A 158 -18.82 13.22 -7.06
C GLN A 158 -17.32 13.54 -7.11
N LEU A 159 -16.92 14.53 -7.91
CA LEU A 159 -15.53 14.94 -8.01
C LEU A 159 -15.04 15.63 -6.71
N GLU A 160 -15.89 16.43 -6.05
CA GLU A 160 -15.56 17.02 -4.75
C GLU A 160 -15.27 15.94 -3.69
N ALA A 161 -16.11 14.90 -3.61
CA ALA A 161 -15.90 13.77 -2.70
C ALA A 161 -14.60 13.02 -3.01
N ALA A 162 -14.26 12.82 -4.29
CA ALA A 162 -12.99 12.22 -4.70
C ALA A 162 -11.80 13.11 -4.30
N MET A 163 -11.90 14.43 -4.49
CA MET A 163 -10.87 15.39 -4.10
C MET A 163 -10.64 15.40 -2.58
N ASP A 164 -11.69 15.35 -1.79
CA ASP A 164 -11.58 15.33 -0.33
C ASP A 164 -11.00 14.00 0.16
N MET A 165 -11.41 12.87 -0.43
CA MET A 165 -10.80 11.57 -0.15
C MET A 165 -9.29 11.56 -0.46
N LEU A 166 -8.87 12.15 -1.58
CA LEU A 166 -7.45 12.22 -1.97
C LEU A 166 -6.63 13.08 -1.00
N LYS A 167 -7.18 14.23 -0.56
CA LYS A 167 -6.55 15.10 0.45
C LYS A 167 -6.36 14.36 1.77
N ASP A 168 -7.43 13.73 2.24
CA ASP A 168 -7.42 12.94 3.47
C ASP A 168 -6.39 11.81 3.39
N PHE A 169 -6.41 11.04 2.31
CA PHE A 169 -5.48 9.94 2.10
C PHE A 169 -4.01 10.41 2.13
N ASN A 170 -3.68 11.51 1.45
CA ASN A 170 -2.33 12.06 1.46
C ASN A 170 -1.90 12.55 2.84
N ALA A 171 -2.81 13.17 3.60
CA ALA A 171 -2.56 13.55 4.98
C ALA A 171 -2.29 12.33 5.88
N GLN A 172 -3.07 11.26 5.71
CA GLN A 172 -2.87 10.00 6.45
C GLN A 172 -1.59 9.28 6.05
N LEU A 173 -1.19 9.30 4.79
CA LEU A 173 0.11 8.77 4.36
C LEU A 173 1.27 9.55 4.99
N THR A 174 1.17 10.87 5.10
CA THR A 174 2.19 11.68 5.77
C THR A 174 2.32 11.30 7.24
N ARG A 175 1.19 11.18 7.96
CA ARG A 175 1.17 10.70 9.35
C ARG A 175 1.73 9.28 9.48
N THR A 176 1.45 8.42 8.52
CA THR A 176 1.96 7.05 8.50
C THR A 176 3.48 7.00 8.32
N ARG A 177 4.05 7.88 7.49
CA ARG A 177 5.51 8.01 7.37
C ARG A 177 6.19 8.47 8.66
N GLU A 178 5.56 9.35 9.41
CA GLU A 178 6.06 9.76 10.72
C GLU A 178 6.03 8.60 11.73
N PHE A 179 4.99 7.80 11.68
CA PHE A 179 4.89 6.58 12.47
C PHE A 179 6.00 5.58 12.13
N THR A 180 6.22 5.26 10.85
CA THR A 180 7.27 4.30 10.46
C THR A 180 8.67 4.80 10.81
N LYS A 181 8.94 6.10 10.71
CA LYS A 181 10.19 6.69 11.20
C LYS A 181 10.39 6.47 12.70
N ARG A 182 9.33 6.66 13.51
CA ARG A 182 9.40 6.36 14.95
C ARG A 182 9.69 4.89 15.21
N LEU A 183 9.10 3.97 14.44
CA LEU A 183 9.40 2.54 14.57
C LEU A 183 10.88 2.23 14.29
N GLU A 184 11.46 2.88 13.27
CA GLU A 184 12.90 2.75 12.97
C GLU A 184 13.76 3.37 14.07
N GLU A 185 13.47 4.61 14.50
CA GLU A 185 14.18 5.32 15.58
C GLU A 185 14.14 4.58 16.92
N TYR A 186 13.05 3.87 17.21
CA TYR A 186 12.86 3.09 18.43
C TYR A 186 13.37 1.64 18.29
N ASP A 187 13.92 1.29 17.12
CA ASP A 187 14.41 -0.06 16.78
C ASP A 187 13.34 -1.16 17.00
N LEU A 188 12.09 -0.85 16.67
CA LEU A 188 10.95 -1.75 16.87
C LEU A 188 10.69 -2.69 15.69
N LEU A 189 11.41 -2.56 14.58
CA LEU A 189 11.21 -3.39 13.41
C LEU A 189 12.10 -4.62 13.42
N LYS A 190 11.52 -5.77 13.02
CA LYS A 190 12.21 -7.06 12.92
C LYS A 190 11.90 -7.70 11.58
N GLU A 191 12.93 -8.05 10.83
CA GLU A 191 12.75 -8.83 9.60
C GLU A 191 12.24 -10.23 9.91
N ILE A 192 11.24 -10.68 9.15
CA ILE A 192 10.66 -12.00 9.27
C ILE A 192 10.57 -12.67 7.89
N SER A 193 10.54 -14.00 7.91
CA SER A 193 10.27 -14.83 6.73
C SER A 193 9.25 -15.91 7.13
N PRO A 194 7.96 -15.53 7.22
CA PRO A 194 6.92 -16.45 7.60
C PRO A 194 6.89 -17.69 6.70
N GLN A 195 6.78 -18.85 7.33
CA GLN A 195 6.56 -20.13 6.64
C GLN A 195 5.07 -20.46 6.75
N ILE A 196 4.42 -20.65 5.62
CA ILE A 196 3.01 -20.95 5.52
C ILE A 196 2.88 -22.38 5.03
N ASN A 197 2.38 -23.27 5.90
CA ASN A 197 2.16 -24.68 5.58
C ASN A 197 0.67 -24.88 5.37
N LEU A 198 0.26 -25.28 4.18
CA LEU A 198 -1.12 -25.59 3.86
C LEU A 198 -1.46 -27.04 4.24
N ALA A 199 -2.74 -27.30 4.47
CA ALA A 199 -3.23 -28.64 4.83
C ALA A 199 -2.96 -29.71 3.75
N ASP A 200 -2.79 -29.31 2.51
CA ASP A 200 -2.46 -30.17 1.38
C ASP A 200 -0.95 -30.44 1.23
N GLY A 201 -0.14 -29.95 2.17
CA GLY A 201 1.30 -30.16 2.22
C GLY A 201 2.12 -29.16 1.41
N ARG A 202 1.51 -28.17 0.75
CA ARG A 202 2.24 -27.07 0.09
C ARG A 202 2.84 -26.15 1.13
N GLU A 203 4.05 -25.67 0.85
CA GLU A 203 4.78 -24.73 1.72
C GLU A 203 5.08 -23.45 0.95
N PHE A 204 4.78 -22.31 1.55
CA PHE A 204 5.09 -21.01 1.00
C PHE A 204 5.91 -20.19 2.00
N SER A 205 6.72 -19.26 1.52
CA SER A 205 7.41 -18.30 2.36
C SER A 205 7.44 -16.93 1.70
N ILE A 206 7.27 -15.91 2.52
CA ILE A 206 7.42 -14.52 2.09
C ILE A 206 8.71 -14.02 2.72
N GLY A 207 9.61 -13.44 1.92
CA GLY A 207 10.84 -12.82 2.42
C GLY A 207 10.82 -11.30 2.24
N GLY A 208 11.71 -10.62 2.95
CA GLY A 208 11.89 -9.17 2.82
C GLY A 208 10.76 -8.34 3.45
N ILE A 209 9.99 -8.93 4.37
CA ILE A 209 8.99 -8.21 5.15
C ILE A 209 9.43 -8.04 6.60
N TYR A 210 8.93 -6.96 7.23
CA TYR A 210 9.19 -6.66 8.62
C TYR A 210 7.89 -6.68 9.42
N THR A 211 8.02 -7.00 10.70
CA THR A 211 6.97 -6.91 11.72
C THR A 211 7.50 -6.12 12.91
N ILE A 212 6.60 -5.76 13.83
CA ILE A 212 6.99 -5.20 15.12
C ILE A 212 7.62 -6.29 15.99
N ASP A 213 8.74 -5.97 16.62
CA ASP A 213 9.38 -6.80 17.66
C ASP A 213 8.66 -6.56 19.00
N GLU A 214 7.77 -7.48 19.38
CA GLU A 214 7.00 -7.37 20.61
C GLU A 214 7.87 -7.37 21.87
N GLU A 215 9.02 -8.09 21.85
CA GLU A 215 9.93 -8.10 23.01
C GLU A 215 10.57 -6.72 23.23
N LYS A 216 10.93 -6.04 22.16
CA LYS A 216 11.44 -4.67 22.23
C LYS A 216 10.34 -3.67 22.61
N LEU A 217 9.14 -3.85 22.06
CA LEU A 217 7.99 -3.01 22.38
C LEU A 217 7.67 -3.04 23.87
N LEU A 218 7.67 -4.23 24.50
CA LEU A 218 7.41 -4.41 25.93
C LEU A 218 8.53 -3.84 26.82
N LYS A 219 9.71 -3.63 26.29
CA LYS A 219 10.87 -3.04 27.00
C LYS A 219 11.10 -1.58 26.64
N LEU A 220 10.17 -0.98 25.87
CA LEU A 220 10.32 0.40 25.43
C LEU A 220 10.29 1.34 26.64
N GLU A 221 11.11 2.37 26.59
CA GLU A 221 11.14 3.43 27.61
C GLU A 221 9.77 4.10 27.73
N ASP A 222 9.36 4.44 28.95
CA ASP A 222 8.02 4.97 29.26
C ASP A 222 7.67 6.21 28.41
N GLU A 223 8.60 7.11 28.16
CA GLU A 223 8.38 8.31 27.36
C GLU A 223 8.04 7.97 25.89
N LYS A 224 8.76 7.01 25.31
CA LYS A 224 8.51 6.52 23.94
C LYS A 224 7.21 5.77 23.84
N ALA A 225 6.93 4.89 24.82
CA ALA A 225 5.67 4.18 24.91
C ALA A 225 4.47 5.12 25.02
N LEU A 226 4.59 6.16 25.86
CA LEU A 226 3.57 7.17 26.05
C LEU A 226 3.35 8.01 24.78
N THR A 227 4.39 8.27 24.01
CA THR A 227 4.31 8.95 22.72
C THR A 227 3.46 8.13 21.73
N LEU A 228 3.74 6.83 21.56
CA LEU A 228 2.96 5.93 20.71
C LEU A 228 1.50 5.79 21.16
N TYR A 229 1.28 5.78 22.49
CA TYR A 229 -0.07 5.72 23.06
C TYR A 229 -0.88 6.98 22.77
N ARG A 230 -0.32 8.17 23.04
CA ARG A 230 -1.01 9.46 22.87
C ARG A 230 -1.27 9.83 21.42
N SER A 231 -0.40 9.40 20.50
CA SER A 231 -0.60 9.57 19.05
C SER A 231 -1.64 8.61 18.47
N GLY A 232 -2.05 7.56 19.24
CA GLY A 232 -2.93 6.48 18.78
C GLY A 232 -2.20 5.40 17.96
N GLU A 233 -0.90 5.50 17.80
CA GLU A 233 -0.07 4.58 17.00
C GLU A 233 0.08 3.20 17.66
N MET A 234 -0.06 3.13 18.99
CA MET A 234 -0.10 1.87 19.69
C MET A 234 -1.22 0.96 19.18
N ALA A 235 -2.39 1.52 18.84
CA ALA A 235 -3.47 0.76 18.22
C ALA A 235 -3.08 0.21 16.84
N TRP A 236 -2.34 0.97 16.04
CA TRP A 236 -1.83 0.50 14.74
C TRP A 236 -0.87 -0.67 14.91
N ILE A 237 0.04 -0.58 15.89
CA ILE A 237 0.99 -1.65 16.21
C ILE A 237 0.26 -2.96 16.52
N TYR A 238 -0.71 -2.95 17.43
CA TYR A 238 -1.41 -4.18 17.82
C TYR A 238 -2.33 -4.72 16.71
N ASN A 239 -2.96 -3.85 15.90
CA ASN A 239 -3.71 -4.30 14.73
C ASN A 239 -2.78 -4.93 13.68
N HIS A 240 -1.59 -4.35 13.43
CA HIS A 240 -0.59 -4.98 12.57
C HIS A 240 -0.20 -6.38 13.09
N LEU A 241 0.17 -6.52 14.37
CA LEU A 241 0.57 -7.80 14.95
C LEU A 241 -0.55 -8.86 14.83
N ALA A 242 -1.79 -8.49 15.14
CA ALA A 242 -2.94 -9.37 14.97
C ALA A 242 -3.15 -9.80 13.52
N SER A 243 -2.89 -8.90 12.57
CA SER A 243 -3.14 -9.13 11.14
C SER A 243 -2.20 -10.16 10.49
N ILE A 244 -1.02 -10.39 11.04
CA ILE A 244 0.00 -11.30 10.45
C ILE A 244 -0.56 -12.73 10.31
N SER A 245 -1.44 -13.17 11.22
CA SER A 245 -2.09 -14.46 11.13
C SER A 245 -2.94 -14.64 9.86
N ASN A 246 -3.41 -13.55 9.24
CA ASN A 246 -4.18 -13.59 7.99
C ASN A 246 -3.36 -14.03 6.78
N LEU A 247 -2.04 -14.13 6.87
CA LEU A 247 -1.22 -14.74 5.81
C LEU A 247 -1.63 -16.18 5.50
N ILE A 248 -2.08 -16.93 6.50
CA ILE A 248 -2.57 -18.30 6.32
C ILE A 248 -3.87 -18.28 5.51
N ARG A 249 -4.80 -17.36 5.84
CA ARG A 249 -6.05 -17.19 5.09
C ARG A 249 -5.81 -16.78 3.65
N LEU A 250 -4.84 -15.90 3.42
CA LEU A 250 -4.44 -15.50 2.06
C LEU A 250 -3.96 -16.72 1.25
N ALA A 251 -3.20 -17.62 1.87
CA ALA A 251 -2.69 -18.82 1.22
C ALA A 251 -3.80 -19.82 0.83
N GLU A 252 -4.94 -19.82 1.52
CA GLU A 252 -6.11 -20.64 1.18
C GLU A 252 -6.74 -20.26 -0.17
N HIS A 253 -6.48 -19.05 -0.66
CA HIS A 253 -6.94 -18.57 -1.97
C HIS A 253 -6.01 -18.93 -3.13
N LEU A 254 -4.89 -19.57 -2.84
CA LEU A 254 -3.97 -20.02 -3.89
C LEU A 254 -4.63 -21.07 -4.78
N PRO A 255 -4.46 -21.00 -6.11
CA PRO A 255 -4.89 -22.04 -7.01
C PRO A 255 -4.32 -23.41 -6.61
N ALA A 256 -5.08 -24.48 -6.84
CA ALA A 256 -4.65 -25.84 -6.45
C ALA A 256 -3.34 -26.30 -7.10
N ASP A 257 -3.04 -25.78 -8.28
CA ASP A 257 -1.80 -26.04 -9.04
C ASP A 257 -0.65 -25.10 -8.68
N ALA A 258 -0.87 -24.13 -7.76
CA ALA A 258 0.18 -23.22 -7.33
C ALA A 258 1.33 -23.99 -6.68
N LYS A 259 2.53 -23.88 -7.27
CA LYS A 259 3.74 -24.50 -6.72
C LYS A 259 4.21 -23.75 -5.49
N GLY A 260 4.54 -24.47 -4.43
CA GLY A 260 5.15 -23.93 -3.23
C GLY A 260 6.51 -23.28 -3.50
N THR A 261 6.96 -22.45 -2.59
CA THR A 261 8.28 -21.81 -2.66
C THR A 261 9.36 -22.89 -2.51
N PRO A 262 10.39 -22.92 -3.36
CA PRO A 262 11.47 -23.88 -3.22
C PRO A 262 12.17 -23.75 -1.87
N LYS A 263 12.35 -24.86 -1.14
CA LYS A 263 13.10 -24.84 0.12
C LYS A 263 14.53 -24.34 -0.15
N LYS A 264 14.93 -23.23 0.49
CA LYS A 264 16.34 -22.85 0.54
C LYS A 264 17.08 -23.95 1.31
N THR A 265 17.76 -24.84 0.62
CA THR A 265 18.62 -25.85 1.21
C THR A 265 19.70 -25.12 2.01
N LYS A 266 19.68 -25.20 3.34
CA LYS A 266 20.78 -24.71 4.17
C LYS A 266 22.04 -25.46 3.71
N ALA A 267 22.97 -24.75 3.08
CA ALA A 267 24.27 -25.29 2.75
C ALA A 267 24.96 -25.71 4.05
N VAL A 268 24.99 -27.01 4.31
CA VAL A 268 25.72 -27.59 5.43
C VAL A 268 27.20 -27.31 5.16
N LYS A 269 27.78 -26.33 5.85
CA LYS A 269 29.20 -26.10 5.90
C LYS A 269 29.83 -27.35 6.49
N LYS A 270 30.34 -28.27 5.64
CA LYS A 270 31.23 -29.36 6.05
C LYS A 270 32.48 -28.76 6.69
N LYS A 271 32.55 -28.80 8.03
CA LYS A 271 33.79 -28.53 8.77
C LYS A 271 34.81 -29.61 8.29
N LYS A 272 35.84 -29.16 7.56
CA LYS A 272 37.04 -29.96 7.35
C LYS A 272 37.70 -30.14 8.70
N VAL A 273 37.59 -31.35 9.25
CA VAL A 273 38.41 -31.79 10.36
C VAL A 273 39.83 -32.02 9.80
N ALA A 274 40.73 -31.09 10.11
CA ALA A 274 42.16 -31.30 9.83
C ALA A 274 42.68 -32.39 10.76
N LYS A 275 42.97 -33.59 10.22
CA LYS A 275 43.79 -34.60 10.89
C LYS A 275 45.21 -34.04 10.99
N LYS A 276 45.66 -33.69 12.19
CA LYS A 276 47.07 -33.66 12.53
C LYS A 276 47.56 -35.10 12.63
N VAL A 277 48.45 -35.47 11.75
CA VAL A 277 49.32 -36.66 11.93
C VAL A 277 50.66 -36.18 12.44
N ALA A 278 51.11 -36.83 13.47
CA ALA A 278 52.35 -36.64 14.20
C ALA A 278 53.60 -36.66 13.32
#